data_0cbf29ca4100808a76654efa58525954
#
_entry.id   0cbf29ca4100808a76654efa58525954
#
_cell.length_a   1.000
_cell.length_b   1.000
_cell.length_c   1.000
_cell.angle_alpha   90.00
_cell.angle_beta   90.00
_cell.angle_gamma   90.00
#
_symmetry.space_group_name_H-M   'P 1'
#
loop_
_entity.id
_entity.type
_entity.pdbx_description
1 polymer ?
#
loop_
_entity_poly.entity_id
_entity_poly.type
_entity_poly.pdbx_seq_one_letter_code
_entity_poly.pdbx_strand_id
1 'polypeptide(L)'
;MSTEQDAASSGPSQRSYAEIIATAARGNEITGLDIFQKTSDDITPDRVEHLMSQMHKDQPVGGTDMSYGDSDAQRLRFWKSKSPKAPIILFVHGGSWRVGTYLDSIGATKVHHLLDKGYAFATINYTLIPQVKVEEQVQEVANAVGFLAKNADELGYDDERVILMGHSSGAHVVTLLGTDTSYLERAGVDIGAIQAVISIDGSNYNALAEMMDCPGPVAQNMIYGLGSDPEGLRAMSPTHHARGPNARTFLLLHAQRQGDIRQAVEFAAALTAAGTEVALHVFEGEGFEGHVQMLLRLGDPEYPATSVMDSWLNKYVPVV
;
A
#
# COMPACT_ATOMS: atom_id res chain seq x y z
N MET A 1 21.67 31.74 37.42
CA MET A 1 21.67 31.61 35.97
C MET A 1 21.51 30.11 35.69
N SER A 2 20.30 29.69 35.61
CA SER A 2 19.90 28.30 35.29
C SER A 2 19.45 28.26 33.84
N THR A 3 20.14 27.48 33.03
CA THR A 3 19.77 27.22 31.65
C THR A 3 18.72 26.13 31.66
N GLU A 4 17.46 26.47 31.41
CA GLU A 4 16.42 25.53 31.00
C GLU A 4 16.77 25.00 29.60
N GLN A 5 17.01 23.70 29.53
CA GLN A 5 17.06 23.00 28.26
C GLN A 5 15.62 22.69 27.84
N ASP A 6 15.24 23.26 26.71
CA ASP A 6 14.01 22.92 26.01
C ASP A 6 14.01 21.42 25.65
N ALA A 7 13.13 20.67 26.31
CA ALA A 7 12.77 19.33 25.90
C ALA A 7 11.81 19.44 24.73
N ALA A 8 12.31 19.25 23.52
CA ALA A 8 11.48 19.04 22.34
C ALA A 8 10.61 17.80 22.56
N SER A 9 9.30 17.98 22.63
CA SER A 9 8.32 16.90 22.67
C SER A 9 8.33 16.20 21.32
N SER A 10 9.06 15.09 21.22
CA SER A 10 8.92 14.15 20.11
C SER A 10 7.52 13.53 20.18
N GLY A 11 6.68 13.83 19.21
CA GLY A 11 5.43 13.10 18.99
C GLY A 11 5.69 11.59 18.82
N PRO A 12 4.65 10.75 18.96
CA PRO A 12 4.83 9.31 18.89
C PRO A 12 5.41 8.94 17.51
N SER A 13 6.69 8.55 17.48
CA SER A 13 7.35 8.06 16.27
C SER A 13 6.65 6.78 15.79
N GLN A 14 6.40 6.68 14.51
CA GLN A 14 5.98 5.41 13.90
C GLN A 14 6.98 4.32 14.28
N ARG A 15 6.48 3.22 14.87
CA ARG A 15 7.34 2.11 15.27
C ARG A 15 7.83 1.38 14.02
N SER A 16 9.13 1.17 13.93
CA SER A 16 9.72 0.28 12.92
C SER A 16 9.35 -1.18 13.21
N TYR A 17 9.45 -2.05 12.21
CA TYR A 17 9.27 -3.49 12.38
C TYR A 17 10.18 -4.06 13.49
N ALA A 18 11.43 -3.61 13.56
CA ALA A 18 12.38 -4.04 14.58
C ALA A 18 11.91 -3.68 16.01
N GLU A 19 11.31 -2.50 16.21
CA GLU A 19 10.75 -2.09 17.51
C GLU A 19 9.53 -2.91 17.90
N ILE A 20 8.72 -3.32 16.93
CA ILE A 20 7.55 -4.17 17.13
C ILE A 20 7.99 -5.58 17.51
N ILE A 21 8.97 -6.15 16.81
CA ILE A 21 9.58 -7.45 17.15
C ILE A 21 10.16 -7.41 18.57
N ALA A 22 10.90 -6.36 18.93
CA ALA A 22 11.46 -6.20 20.27
C ALA A 22 10.37 -6.03 21.36
N THR A 23 9.20 -5.50 21.01
CA THR A 23 8.04 -5.35 21.90
C THR A 23 7.27 -6.67 22.02
N ALA A 24 7.16 -7.45 20.93
CA ALA A 24 6.54 -8.77 20.90
C ALA A 24 7.19 -9.74 21.88
N ALA A 25 8.52 -9.66 22.01
CA ALA A 25 9.26 -10.46 22.98
C ALA A 25 8.91 -10.14 24.45
N ARG A 26 8.13 -9.10 24.73
CA ARG A 26 7.79 -8.62 26.09
C ARG A 26 6.33 -8.78 26.51
N GLY A 27 5.48 -9.44 25.72
CA GLY A 27 4.18 -9.97 26.18
C GLY A 27 2.93 -9.20 25.75
N ASN A 28 1.87 -9.92 25.55
CA ASN A 28 0.40 -9.65 25.50
C ASN A 28 -0.19 -8.56 24.58
N GLU A 29 0.56 -7.78 23.81
CA GLU A 29 0.02 -6.95 22.76
C GLU A 29 0.05 -7.70 21.42
N ILE A 30 -1.03 -7.60 20.62
CA ILE A 30 -1.05 -8.08 19.24
C ILE A 30 0.03 -7.32 18.48
N THR A 31 1.01 -8.03 18.00
CA THR A 31 2.13 -7.45 17.25
C THR A 31 1.95 -7.76 15.76
N GLY A 32 2.65 -7.00 14.91
CA GLY A 32 2.74 -7.36 13.51
C GLY A 32 3.20 -8.80 13.30
N LEU A 33 4.10 -9.30 14.18
CA LEU A 33 4.59 -10.68 14.15
C LEU A 33 3.48 -11.70 14.38
N ASP A 34 2.58 -11.49 15.36
CA ASP A 34 1.45 -12.40 15.63
C ASP A 34 0.48 -12.49 14.47
N ILE A 35 0.27 -11.38 13.75
CA ILE A 35 -0.58 -11.33 12.56
C ILE A 35 0.05 -12.19 11.46
N PHE A 36 1.33 -12.03 11.21
CA PHE A 36 2.03 -12.72 10.13
C PHE A 36 2.28 -14.21 10.43
N GLN A 37 2.52 -14.60 11.67
CA GLN A 37 2.72 -16.00 12.04
C GLN A 37 1.47 -16.87 11.86
N LYS A 38 0.27 -16.30 12.02
CA LYS A 38 -0.98 -17.07 11.94
C LYS A 38 -1.63 -17.09 10.55
N THR A 39 -1.12 -16.31 9.60
CA THR A 39 -1.54 -16.38 8.20
C THR A 39 -0.78 -17.44 7.40
N SER A 40 0.20 -18.11 8.03
CA SER A 40 1.03 -19.13 7.37
C SER A 40 1.48 -20.14 8.42
N ASP A 41 0.79 -21.27 8.52
CA ASP A 41 1.09 -22.35 9.47
C ASP A 41 2.49 -22.97 9.27
N ASP A 42 3.15 -22.66 8.15
CA ASP A 42 4.42 -23.28 7.74
C ASP A 42 5.66 -22.39 7.97
N ILE A 43 5.50 -21.15 8.47
CA ILE A 43 6.63 -20.24 8.65
C ILE A 43 7.09 -20.16 10.11
N THR A 44 8.39 -20.32 10.35
CA THR A 44 8.97 -20.19 11.67
C THR A 44 9.13 -18.71 12.10
N PRO A 45 9.11 -18.40 13.41
CA PRO A 45 9.36 -17.05 13.93
C PRO A 45 10.67 -16.44 13.38
N ASP A 46 11.75 -17.22 13.38
CA ASP A 46 13.07 -16.78 12.88
C ASP A 46 13.02 -16.41 11.39
N ARG A 47 12.22 -17.15 10.60
CA ARG A 47 12.06 -16.85 9.17
C ARG A 47 11.26 -15.57 8.96
N VAL A 48 10.21 -15.35 9.73
CA VAL A 48 9.44 -14.08 9.71
C VAL A 48 10.36 -12.91 10.06
N GLU A 49 11.13 -13.02 11.15
CA GLU A 49 12.08 -11.98 11.57
C GLU A 49 13.11 -11.68 10.48
N HIS A 50 13.65 -12.73 9.84
CA HIS A 50 14.59 -12.57 8.73
C HIS A 50 13.97 -11.81 7.55
N LEU A 51 12.77 -12.18 7.11
CA LEU A 51 12.05 -11.51 6.01
C LEU A 51 11.74 -10.04 6.34
N MET A 52 11.30 -9.76 7.56
CA MET A 52 11.04 -8.40 8.03
C MET A 52 12.33 -7.56 8.05
N SER A 53 13.45 -8.17 8.49
CA SER A 53 14.76 -7.52 8.45
C SER A 53 15.20 -7.20 7.01
N GLN A 54 14.90 -8.06 6.03
CA GLN A 54 15.17 -7.78 4.62
C GLN A 54 14.36 -6.58 4.13
N MET A 55 13.06 -6.54 4.43
CA MET A 55 12.19 -5.41 4.06
C MET A 55 12.70 -4.09 4.65
N HIS A 56 13.17 -4.09 5.89
CA HIS A 56 13.69 -2.90 6.56
C HIS A 56 15.03 -2.41 5.95
N LYS A 57 15.87 -3.32 5.48
CA LYS A 57 17.16 -2.99 4.87
C LYS A 57 17.04 -2.56 3.41
N ASP A 58 15.99 -2.96 2.73
CA ASP A 58 15.77 -2.69 1.30
C ASP A 58 15.15 -1.29 1.10
N GLN A 59 15.99 -0.27 1.28
CA GLN A 59 15.59 1.13 1.11
C GLN A 59 16.09 1.69 -0.22
N PRO A 60 15.22 2.38 -1.00
CA PRO A 60 15.64 3.01 -2.24
C PRO A 60 16.53 4.22 -1.98
N VAL A 61 17.51 4.41 -2.84
CA VAL A 61 18.45 5.53 -2.78
C VAL A 61 17.84 6.79 -3.41
N GLY A 62 18.18 7.96 -2.88
CA GLY A 62 17.78 9.25 -3.43
C GLY A 62 16.34 9.65 -3.08
N GLY A 63 15.77 10.51 -3.91
CA GLY A 63 14.48 11.13 -3.66
C GLY A 63 14.56 12.36 -2.74
N THR A 64 13.46 13.08 -2.66
CA THR A 64 13.30 14.30 -1.85
C THR A 64 12.13 14.12 -0.88
N ASP A 65 12.36 14.34 0.40
CA ASP A 65 11.32 14.26 1.43
C ASP A 65 10.48 15.53 1.41
N MET A 66 9.15 15.34 1.52
CA MET A 66 8.16 16.42 1.52
C MET A 66 7.09 16.11 2.56
N SER A 67 6.48 17.15 3.13
CA SER A 67 5.28 17.04 3.96
C SER A 67 4.04 17.32 3.11
N TYR A 68 3.04 16.46 3.18
CA TYR A 68 1.76 16.68 2.50
C TYR A 68 0.64 17.12 3.47
N GLY A 69 0.94 17.19 4.76
CA GLY A 69 0.05 17.66 5.81
C GLY A 69 0.82 18.11 7.04
N ASP A 70 0.09 18.40 8.12
CA ASP A 70 0.63 19.02 9.33
C ASP A 70 1.22 18.01 10.34
N SER A 71 0.89 16.72 10.21
CA SER A 71 1.40 15.66 11.08
C SER A 71 2.79 15.18 10.63
N ASP A 72 3.63 14.80 11.59
CA ASP A 72 4.91 14.15 11.31
C ASP A 72 4.77 12.83 10.54
N ALA A 73 3.61 12.18 10.63
CA ALA A 73 3.28 11.00 9.86
C ALA A 73 2.93 11.32 8.39
N GLN A 74 2.52 12.56 8.09
CA GLN A 74 2.07 12.96 6.76
C GLN A 74 3.24 13.41 5.88
N ARG A 75 4.12 12.45 5.58
CA ARG A 75 5.32 12.64 4.78
C ARG A 75 5.33 11.72 3.57
N LEU A 76 6.03 12.16 2.54
CA LEU A 76 6.30 11.38 1.34
C LEU A 76 7.73 11.59 0.88
N ARG A 77 8.27 10.65 0.10
CA ARG A 77 9.51 10.81 -0.65
C ARG A 77 9.22 10.73 -2.14
N PHE A 78 9.68 11.72 -2.88
CA PHE A 78 9.45 11.85 -4.31
C PHE A 78 10.75 11.67 -5.10
N TRP A 79 10.70 10.88 -6.15
CA TRP A 79 11.75 10.72 -7.15
C TRP A 79 11.27 11.26 -8.49
N LYS A 80 11.97 12.27 -8.99
CA LYS A 80 11.65 12.90 -10.27
C LYS A 80 12.02 11.97 -11.42
N SER A 81 11.15 11.88 -12.42
CA SER A 81 11.46 11.20 -13.68
C SER A 81 12.48 12.00 -14.51
N LYS A 82 13.21 11.28 -15.36
CA LYS A 82 14.02 11.87 -16.46
C LYS A 82 13.17 12.26 -17.66
N SER A 83 11.98 11.66 -17.81
CA SER A 83 11.02 11.96 -18.88
C SER A 83 10.16 13.17 -18.49
N PRO A 84 9.98 14.15 -19.40
CA PRO A 84 9.10 15.29 -19.13
C PRO A 84 7.63 14.83 -19.11
N LYS A 85 6.83 15.41 -18.23
CA LYS A 85 5.40 15.05 -18.11
C LYS A 85 5.16 13.54 -18.00
N ALA A 86 6.03 12.87 -17.26
CA ALA A 86 5.91 11.44 -16.99
C ALA A 86 4.67 11.13 -16.16
N PRO A 87 4.05 9.94 -16.30
CA PRO A 87 3.12 9.44 -15.30
C PRO A 87 3.78 9.30 -13.93
N ILE A 88 3.02 9.47 -12.87
CA ILE A 88 3.51 9.26 -11.51
C ILE A 88 2.95 7.98 -10.90
N ILE A 89 3.79 7.24 -10.18
CA ILE A 89 3.40 6.12 -9.34
C ILE A 89 3.47 6.56 -7.88
N LEU A 90 2.34 6.52 -7.18
CA LEU A 90 2.28 6.69 -5.74
C LEU A 90 2.19 5.32 -5.07
N PHE A 91 3.21 4.96 -4.31
CA PHE A 91 3.27 3.69 -3.60
C PHE A 91 2.86 3.84 -2.13
N VAL A 92 1.93 2.98 -1.70
CA VAL A 92 1.41 2.89 -0.33
C VAL A 92 1.93 1.61 0.31
N HIS A 93 2.72 1.74 1.37
CA HIS A 93 3.31 0.61 2.06
C HIS A 93 2.27 -0.27 2.78
N GLY A 94 2.61 -1.54 2.96
CA GLY A 94 1.87 -2.49 3.78
C GLY A 94 2.23 -2.39 5.26
N GLY A 95 1.86 -3.43 6.02
CA GLY A 95 2.13 -3.54 7.45
C GLY A 95 0.87 -3.58 8.31
N SER A 96 -0.22 -4.13 7.77
CA SER A 96 -1.50 -4.31 8.48
C SER A 96 -2.03 -3.00 9.09
N TRP A 97 -1.81 -1.86 8.41
CA TRP A 97 -2.16 -0.49 8.81
C TRP A 97 -1.50 -0.02 10.12
N ARG A 98 -0.65 -0.84 10.73
CA ARG A 98 -0.08 -0.66 12.09
C ARG A 98 1.41 -0.35 12.07
N VAL A 99 2.12 -0.78 11.06
CA VAL A 99 3.58 -0.69 10.95
C VAL A 99 3.99 -0.33 9.52
N GLY A 100 5.28 -0.07 9.32
CA GLY A 100 5.86 0.31 8.04
C GLY A 100 6.12 1.81 7.95
N THR A 101 6.95 2.15 6.99
CA THR A 101 7.27 3.55 6.67
C THR A 101 7.42 3.74 5.17
N TYR A 102 7.41 4.98 4.72
CA TYR A 102 7.67 5.36 3.32
C TYR A 102 9.11 5.08 2.87
N LEU A 103 9.95 4.52 3.73
CA LEU A 103 11.36 4.24 3.47
C LEU A 103 11.70 2.75 3.49
N ASP A 104 11.07 1.94 4.32
CA ASP A 104 11.49 0.57 4.62
C ASP A 104 10.50 -0.52 4.22
N SER A 105 9.34 -0.33 3.90
CA SER A 105 8.36 -1.35 3.48
C SER A 105 7.88 -1.16 2.05
N ILE A 106 8.80 -0.81 1.18
CA ILE A 106 8.48 -0.37 -0.19
C ILE A 106 9.15 -1.20 -1.29
N GLY A 107 10.25 -1.90 -1.02
CA GLY A 107 11.01 -2.66 -2.02
C GLY A 107 11.76 -1.76 -3.00
N ALA A 108 13.04 -1.52 -2.77
CA ALA A 108 13.88 -0.60 -3.54
C ALA A 108 13.98 -0.98 -5.03
N THR A 109 13.98 -2.29 -5.34
CA THR A 109 14.14 -2.80 -6.70
C THR A 109 13.09 -2.21 -7.65
N LYS A 110 11.79 -2.20 -7.25
CA LYS A 110 10.73 -1.64 -8.11
C LYS A 110 10.85 -0.14 -8.31
N VAL A 111 11.32 0.59 -7.29
CA VAL A 111 11.50 2.04 -7.38
C VAL A 111 12.53 2.36 -8.47
N HIS A 112 13.71 1.74 -8.42
CA HIS A 112 14.77 1.95 -9.41
C HIS A 112 14.33 1.50 -10.80
N HIS A 113 13.71 0.33 -10.91
CA HIS A 113 13.20 -0.21 -12.18
C HIS A 113 12.19 0.75 -12.85
N LEU A 114 11.22 1.24 -12.11
CA LEU A 114 10.17 2.11 -12.65
C LEU A 114 10.70 3.52 -12.99
N LEU A 115 11.66 4.03 -12.21
CA LEU A 115 12.39 5.26 -12.56
C LEU A 115 13.18 5.11 -13.86
N ASP A 116 13.84 3.97 -14.07
CA ASP A 116 14.57 3.68 -15.31
C ASP A 116 13.64 3.50 -16.51
N LYS A 117 12.39 3.05 -16.27
CA LYS A 117 11.31 3.03 -17.29
C LYS A 117 10.73 4.41 -17.58
N GLY A 118 11.10 5.44 -16.84
CA GLY A 118 10.71 6.82 -17.07
C GLY A 118 9.48 7.30 -16.30
N TYR A 119 8.97 6.54 -15.33
CA TYR A 119 7.91 7.01 -14.42
C TYR A 119 8.50 7.95 -13.36
N ALA A 120 7.73 8.92 -12.89
CA ALA A 120 7.99 9.55 -11.60
C ALA A 120 7.49 8.61 -10.49
N PHE A 121 8.08 8.67 -9.30
CA PHE A 121 7.73 7.79 -8.21
C PHE A 121 7.61 8.54 -6.88
N ALA A 122 6.64 8.17 -6.07
CA ALA A 122 6.52 8.66 -4.70
C ALA A 122 6.15 7.51 -3.76
N THR A 123 6.68 7.54 -2.54
CA THR A 123 6.25 6.69 -1.43
C THR A 123 5.71 7.55 -0.32
N ILE A 124 4.72 7.07 0.43
CA ILE A 124 4.09 7.86 1.48
C ILE A 124 4.04 7.15 2.82
N ASN A 125 4.13 7.94 3.88
CA ASN A 125 3.65 7.62 5.20
C ASN A 125 2.21 8.07 5.38
N TYR A 126 1.53 7.45 6.31
CA TYR A 126 0.23 7.84 6.83
C TYR A 126 0.16 7.47 8.31
N THR A 127 -0.74 8.09 9.05
CA THR A 127 -0.89 7.83 10.50
C THR A 127 -1.39 6.40 10.71
N LEU A 128 -0.69 5.64 11.55
CA LEU A 128 -0.96 4.21 11.76
C LEU A 128 -2.03 3.99 12.85
N ILE A 129 -2.70 2.83 12.82
CA ILE A 129 -3.52 2.40 13.95
C ILE A 129 -2.59 2.11 15.15
N PRO A 130 -3.02 2.37 16.41
CA PRO A 130 -4.36 2.77 16.83
C PRO A 130 -4.61 4.29 16.87
N GLN A 131 -3.68 5.13 16.42
CA GLN A 131 -3.81 6.59 16.49
C GLN A 131 -5.01 7.09 15.69
N VAL A 132 -5.26 6.50 14.53
CA VAL A 132 -6.41 6.78 13.68
C VAL A 132 -7.06 5.47 13.23
N LYS A 133 -8.26 5.54 12.65
CA LYS A 133 -8.90 4.41 11.96
C LYS A 133 -8.38 4.30 10.53
N VAL A 134 -8.57 3.12 9.91
CA VAL A 134 -8.14 2.89 8.52
C VAL A 134 -8.86 3.84 7.55
N GLU A 135 -10.10 4.21 7.81
CA GLU A 135 -10.82 5.22 7.03
C GLU A 135 -10.06 6.55 6.95
N GLU A 136 -9.50 7.02 8.08
CA GLU A 136 -8.67 8.23 8.11
C GLU A 136 -7.35 8.03 7.36
N GLN A 137 -6.73 6.85 7.44
CA GLN A 137 -5.55 6.51 6.65
C GLN A 137 -5.83 6.61 5.15
N VAL A 138 -6.97 6.07 4.70
CA VAL A 138 -7.40 6.19 3.29
C VAL A 138 -7.55 7.65 2.89
N GLN A 139 -8.13 8.47 3.76
CA GLN A 139 -8.26 9.91 3.49
C GLN A 139 -6.89 10.61 3.47
N GLU A 140 -5.95 10.26 4.35
CA GLU A 140 -4.59 10.81 4.33
C GLU A 140 -3.87 10.47 3.02
N VAL A 141 -4.02 9.22 2.52
CA VAL A 141 -3.47 8.83 1.22
C VAL A 141 -4.11 9.63 0.08
N ALA A 142 -5.42 9.83 0.09
CA ALA A 142 -6.09 10.70 -0.87
C ALA A 142 -5.58 12.14 -0.82
N ASN A 143 -5.35 12.68 0.39
CA ASN A 143 -4.78 14.02 0.57
C ASN A 143 -3.35 14.11 0.01
N ALA A 144 -2.54 13.04 0.11
CA ALA A 144 -1.23 13.00 -0.51
C ALA A 144 -1.32 13.02 -2.05
N VAL A 145 -2.31 12.33 -2.65
CA VAL A 145 -2.59 12.44 -4.10
C VAL A 145 -2.94 13.88 -4.46
N GLY A 146 -3.82 14.53 -3.69
CA GLY A 146 -4.20 15.93 -3.91
C GLY A 146 -3.02 16.91 -3.73
N PHE A 147 -2.13 16.65 -2.76
CA PHE A 147 -0.90 17.42 -2.59
C PHE A 147 0.01 17.28 -3.80
N LEU A 148 0.23 16.05 -4.26
CA LEU A 148 1.05 15.79 -5.44
C LEU A 148 0.44 16.47 -6.68
N ALA A 149 -0.86 16.35 -6.93
CA ALA A 149 -1.53 17.00 -8.07
C ALA A 149 -1.33 18.52 -8.08
N LYS A 150 -1.45 19.18 -6.92
CA LYS A 150 -1.23 20.63 -6.79
C LYS A 150 0.22 21.06 -7.08
N ASN A 151 1.19 20.18 -6.92
CA ASN A 151 2.62 20.46 -7.11
C ASN A 151 3.17 19.83 -8.41
N ALA A 152 2.34 19.25 -9.25
CA ALA A 152 2.75 18.48 -10.42
C ALA A 152 3.63 19.26 -11.41
N ASP A 153 3.31 20.51 -11.67
CA ASP A 153 4.09 21.37 -12.58
C ASP A 153 5.51 21.62 -12.03
N GLU A 154 5.65 21.91 -10.72
CA GLU A 154 6.94 22.11 -10.09
C GLU A 154 7.75 20.81 -10.04
N LEU A 155 7.10 19.70 -9.72
CA LEU A 155 7.70 18.38 -9.67
C LEU A 155 8.02 17.81 -11.05
N GLY A 156 7.31 18.26 -12.10
CA GLY A 156 7.59 17.97 -13.50
C GLY A 156 7.02 16.64 -13.99
N TYR A 157 5.87 16.23 -13.49
CA TYR A 157 5.12 15.06 -13.96
C TYR A 157 3.70 15.44 -14.44
N ASP A 158 2.93 14.45 -14.91
CA ASP A 158 1.58 14.62 -15.44
C ASP A 158 0.55 14.21 -14.35
N ASP A 159 -0.19 15.18 -13.80
CA ASP A 159 -1.17 14.97 -12.73
C ASP A 159 -2.47 14.29 -13.20
N GLU A 160 -2.71 14.22 -14.51
CA GLU A 160 -3.81 13.43 -15.07
C GLU A 160 -3.44 11.96 -15.33
N ARG A 161 -2.20 11.56 -15.01
CA ARG A 161 -1.67 10.23 -15.25
C ARG A 161 -1.09 9.60 -13.99
N VAL A 162 -1.97 9.49 -12.98
CA VAL A 162 -1.62 8.92 -11.66
C VAL A 162 -1.85 7.41 -11.65
N ILE A 163 -0.87 6.69 -11.13
CA ILE A 163 -0.91 5.26 -10.86
C ILE A 163 -0.84 5.08 -9.34
N LEU A 164 -1.86 4.49 -8.75
CA LEU A 164 -1.83 4.09 -7.35
C LEU A 164 -1.28 2.66 -7.26
N MET A 165 -0.26 2.45 -6.46
CA MET A 165 0.34 1.14 -6.23
C MET A 165 0.44 0.87 -4.74
N GLY A 166 0.10 -0.32 -4.29
CA GLY A 166 0.18 -0.67 -2.87
C GLY A 166 0.46 -2.14 -2.65
N HIS A 167 1.06 -2.46 -1.50
CA HIS A 167 1.34 -3.82 -1.08
C HIS A 167 0.54 -4.17 0.18
N SER A 168 -0.03 -5.39 0.25
CA SER A 168 -0.70 -5.88 1.46
C SER A 168 -1.84 -4.94 1.90
N SER A 169 -1.82 -4.43 3.14
CA SER A 169 -2.77 -3.42 3.61
C SER A 169 -2.72 -2.10 2.82
N GLY A 170 -1.58 -1.75 2.22
CA GLY A 170 -1.48 -0.62 1.29
C GLY A 170 -2.21 -0.90 -0.03
N ALA A 171 -2.25 -2.16 -0.47
CA ALA A 171 -3.05 -2.57 -1.63
C ALA A 171 -4.56 -2.43 -1.36
N HIS A 172 -5.02 -2.74 -0.14
CA HIS A 172 -6.38 -2.43 0.30
C HIS A 172 -6.70 -0.93 0.15
N VAL A 173 -5.82 -0.06 0.65
CA VAL A 173 -6.00 1.40 0.58
C VAL A 173 -6.11 1.87 -0.88
N VAL A 174 -5.19 1.48 -1.75
CA VAL A 174 -5.21 1.95 -3.15
C VAL A 174 -6.39 1.38 -3.94
N THR A 175 -6.82 0.15 -3.66
CA THR A 175 -8.00 -0.43 -4.33
C THR A 175 -9.29 0.22 -3.85
N LEU A 176 -9.38 0.60 -2.57
CA LEU A 176 -10.52 1.36 -2.06
C LEU A 176 -10.56 2.77 -2.68
N LEU A 177 -9.43 3.49 -2.75
CA LEU A 177 -9.34 4.78 -3.44
C LEU A 177 -9.72 4.70 -4.93
N GLY A 178 -9.39 3.59 -5.57
CA GLY A 178 -9.73 3.36 -6.98
C GLY A 178 -11.19 3.01 -7.23
N THR A 179 -12.00 2.76 -6.18
CA THR A 179 -13.40 2.33 -6.29
C THR A 179 -14.39 3.19 -5.50
N ASP A 180 -13.98 3.78 -4.36
CA ASP A 180 -14.77 4.77 -3.63
C ASP A 180 -14.21 6.18 -3.91
N THR A 181 -14.84 6.90 -4.83
CA THR A 181 -14.38 8.22 -5.28
C THR A 181 -14.46 9.29 -4.20
N SER A 182 -15.26 9.07 -3.15
CA SER A 182 -15.54 10.09 -2.13
C SER A 182 -14.28 10.60 -1.40
N TYR A 183 -13.27 9.74 -1.24
CA TYR A 183 -11.98 10.12 -0.63
C TYR A 183 -11.19 11.07 -1.53
N LEU A 184 -11.09 10.74 -2.82
CA LEU A 184 -10.39 11.58 -3.81
C LEU A 184 -11.11 12.90 -4.02
N GLU A 185 -12.43 12.90 -4.09
CA GLU A 185 -13.27 14.11 -4.21
C GLU A 185 -13.03 15.06 -3.03
N ARG A 186 -12.96 14.56 -1.78
CA ARG A 186 -12.62 15.37 -0.60
C ARG A 186 -11.19 15.94 -0.67
N ALA A 187 -10.29 15.28 -1.36
CA ALA A 187 -8.93 15.75 -1.62
C ALA A 187 -8.81 16.68 -2.83
N GLY A 188 -9.91 16.89 -3.56
CA GLY A 188 -9.96 17.71 -4.77
C GLY A 188 -9.37 17.05 -6.01
N VAL A 189 -9.39 15.71 -6.06
CA VAL A 189 -8.88 14.91 -7.18
C VAL A 189 -10.04 14.23 -7.90
N ASP A 190 -10.08 14.34 -9.22
CA ASP A 190 -11.02 13.60 -10.06
C ASP A 190 -10.54 12.15 -10.25
N ILE A 191 -11.47 11.18 -10.18
CA ILE A 191 -11.14 9.77 -10.40
C ILE A 191 -10.55 9.52 -11.79
N GLY A 192 -10.89 10.34 -12.77
CA GLY A 192 -10.35 10.28 -14.14
C GLY A 192 -8.84 10.49 -14.21
N ALA A 193 -8.23 11.16 -13.22
CA ALA A 193 -6.77 11.27 -13.10
C ALA A 193 -6.09 9.95 -12.72
N ILE A 194 -6.83 9.03 -12.08
CA ILE A 194 -6.31 7.71 -11.67
C ILE A 194 -6.40 6.74 -12.85
N GLN A 195 -5.31 6.67 -13.61
CA GLN A 195 -5.25 5.84 -14.81
C GLN A 195 -5.10 4.36 -14.47
N ALA A 196 -4.50 4.04 -13.32
CA ALA A 196 -4.21 2.66 -12.96
C ALA A 196 -4.17 2.46 -11.45
N VAL A 197 -4.59 1.26 -11.01
CA VAL A 197 -4.38 0.75 -9.65
C VAL A 197 -3.64 -0.57 -9.73
N ILE A 198 -2.49 -0.68 -9.06
CA ILE A 198 -1.69 -1.91 -8.97
C ILE A 198 -1.72 -2.41 -7.53
N SER A 199 -2.37 -3.54 -7.34
CA SER A 199 -2.45 -4.24 -6.06
C SER A 199 -1.41 -5.35 -6.02
N ILE A 200 -0.44 -5.23 -5.11
CA ILE A 200 0.61 -6.22 -4.89
C ILE A 200 0.25 -7.04 -3.67
N ASP A 201 -0.15 -8.28 -3.90
CA ASP A 201 -0.56 -9.27 -2.89
C ASP A 201 -1.50 -8.69 -1.83
N GLY A 202 -2.56 -8.02 -2.31
CA GLY A 202 -3.54 -7.34 -1.49
C GLY A 202 -4.41 -8.31 -0.70
N SER A 203 -5.05 -7.77 0.33
CA SER A 203 -6.06 -8.44 1.15
C SER A 203 -7.23 -7.48 1.40
N ASN A 204 -8.26 -7.96 2.09
CA ASN A 204 -9.40 -7.13 2.49
C ASN A 204 -10.17 -6.47 1.33
N TYR A 205 -10.16 -7.06 0.14
CA TYR A 205 -11.05 -6.61 -0.93
C TYR A 205 -12.52 -6.74 -0.52
N ASN A 206 -12.81 -7.69 0.39
CA ASN A 206 -14.05 -7.82 1.13
C ASN A 206 -13.69 -7.98 2.62
N ALA A 207 -13.71 -6.89 3.38
CA ALA A 207 -13.25 -6.85 4.77
C ALA A 207 -14.07 -7.77 5.69
N LEU A 208 -15.36 -7.96 5.42
CA LEU A 208 -16.20 -8.89 6.21
C LEU A 208 -15.79 -10.35 5.94
N ALA A 209 -15.55 -10.71 4.69
CA ALA A 209 -15.07 -12.05 4.34
C ALA A 209 -13.68 -12.33 4.95
N GLU A 210 -12.76 -11.36 4.88
CA GLU A 210 -11.43 -11.49 5.49
C GLU A 210 -11.49 -11.74 6.99
N MET A 211 -12.34 -11.02 7.71
CA MET A 211 -12.51 -11.20 9.16
C MET A 211 -13.03 -12.61 9.51
N MET A 212 -13.86 -13.18 8.65
CA MET A 212 -14.40 -14.54 8.82
C MET A 212 -13.38 -15.61 8.43
N ASP A 213 -12.58 -15.37 7.40
CA ASP A 213 -11.59 -16.32 6.87
C ASP A 213 -10.31 -16.36 7.74
N CYS A 214 -9.94 -15.25 8.36
CA CYS A 214 -8.73 -15.09 9.15
C CYS A 214 -9.04 -14.75 10.64
N PRO A 215 -9.64 -15.67 11.41
CA PRO A 215 -9.95 -15.42 12.81
C PRO A 215 -8.69 -15.28 13.67
N GLY A 216 -8.84 -14.76 14.90
CA GLY A 216 -7.73 -14.57 15.84
C GLY A 216 -7.02 -13.23 15.66
N PRO A 217 -5.68 -13.15 15.65
CA PRO A 217 -4.94 -11.89 15.63
C PRO A 217 -5.24 -11.01 14.41
N VAL A 218 -5.48 -11.61 13.24
CA VAL A 218 -5.87 -10.86 12.02
C VAL A 218 -7.20 -10.15 12.25
N ALA A 219 -8.25 -10.89 12.63
CA ALA A 219 -9.56 -10.31 12.92
C ALA A 219 -9.49 -9.27 14.04
N GLN A 220 -8.71 -9.50 15.10
CA GLN A 220 -8.52 -8.52 16.16
C GLN A 220 -7.88 -7.24 15.65
N ASN A 221 -6.86 -7.34 14.80
CA ASN A 221 -6.24 -6.16 14.20
C ASN A 221 -7.22 -5.40 13.30
N MET A 222 -8.04 -6.12 12.53
CA MET A 222 -9.11 -5.53 11.72
C MET A 222 -10.14 -4.79 12.57
N ILE A 223 -10.54 -5.36 13.73
CA ILE A 223 -11.47 -4.69 14.67
C ILE A 223 -10.89 -3.36 15.15
N TYR A 224 -9.59 -3.29 15.42
CA TYR A 224 -8.94 -2.03 15.78
C TYR A 224 -8.99 -1.00 14.64
N GLY A 225 -8.67 -1.40 13.42
CA GLY A 225 -8.55 -0.53 12.26
C GLY A 225 -9.89 -0.21 11.60
N LEU A 226 -10.70 -1.24 11.32
CA LEU A 226 -11.93 -1.15 10.53
C LEU A 226 -13.20 -1.17 11.39
N GLY A 227 -13.10 -1.60 12.66
CA GLY A 227 -14.26 -1.87 13.49
C GLY A 227 -14.83 -3.27 13.27
N SER A 228 -15.99 -3.56 13.88
CA SER A 228 -16.68 -4.85 13.77
C SER A 228 -18.11 -4.72 13.25
N ASP A 229 -18.54 -3.51 12.95
CA ASP A 229 -19.86 -3.26 12.39
C ASP A 229 -19.92 -3.72 10.92
N PRO A 230 -20.90 -4.56 10.53
CA PRO A 230 -20.98 -5.08 9.16
C PRO A 230 -21.15 -4.00 8.08
N GLU A 231 -21.81 -2.88 8.39
CA GLU A 231 -21.96 -1.77 7.43
C GLU A 231 -20.63 -1.01 7.27
N GLY A 232 -19.91 -0.77 8.37
CA GLY A 232 -18.55 -0.20 8.35
C GLY A 232 -17.58 -1.08 7.59
N LEU A 233 -17.59 -2.40 7.83
CA LEU A 233 -16.75 -3.35 7.08
C LEU A 233 -17.10 -3.36 5.59
N ARG A 234 -18.39 -3.25 5.24
CA ARG A 234 -18.83 -3.13 3.84
C ARG A 234 -18.32 -1.83 3.22
N ALA A 235 -18.40 -0.71 3.94
CA ALA A 235 -17.90 0.58 3.47
C ALA A 235 -16.37 0.57 3.24
N MET A 236 -15.64 -0.25 3.99
CA MET A 236 -14.20 -0.44 3.82
C MET A 236 -13.81 -1.58 2.85
N SER A 237 -14.76 -2.08 2.05
CA SER A 237 -14.54 -3.19 1.13
C SER A 237 -14.54 -2.73 -0.33
N PRO A 238 -13.40 -2.68 -1.03
CA PRO A 238 -13.32 -2.27 -2.45
C PRO A 238 -14.33 -3.00 -3.35
N THR A 239 -14.56 -4.29 -3.12
CA THR A 239 -15.54 -5.11 -3.89
C THR A 239 -16.96 -4.52 -3.86
N HIS A 240 -17.36 -3.91 -2.76
CA HIS A 240 -18.70 -3.32 -2.62
C HIS A 240 -18.84 -1.98 -3.33
N HIS A 241 -17.72 -1.27 -3.59
CA HIS A 241 -17.67 0.00 -4.32
C HIS A 241 -17.43 -0.18 -5.83
N ALA A 242 -17.01 -1.36 -6.28
CA ALA A 242 -16.60 -1.65 -7.66
C ALA A 242 -17.70 -1.45 -8.75
N ARG A 243 -18.86 -0.90 -8.39
CA ARG A 243 -19.97 -0.59 -9.32
C ARG A 243 -19.69 0.63 -10.19
N GLY A 244 -18.64 1.39 -9.86
CA GLY A 244 -18.23 2.61 -10.55
C GLY A 244 -18.92 3.89 -10.07
N PRO A 245 -18.37 5.07 -10.39
CA PRO A 245 -17.17 5.20 -11.23
C PRO A 245 -15.92 4.65 -10.55
N ASN A 246 -15.04 4.00 -11.32
CA ASN A 246 -13.79 3.41 -10.84
C ASN A 246 -12.60 4.07 -11.52
N ALA A 247 -11.38 3.89 -10.96
CA ALA A 247 -10.14 4.12 -11.69
C ALA A 247 -10.16 3.33 -13.02
N ARG A 248 -9.42 3.83 -14.01
CA ARG A 248 -9.55 3.35 -15.39
C ARG A 248 -9.22 1.87 -15.55
N THR A 249 -8.22 1.36 -14.84
CA THR A 249 -7.80 -0.04 -14.95
C THR A 249 -7.12 -0.55 -13.68
N PHE A 250 -7.19 -1.87 -13.46
CA PHE A 250 -6.61 -2.54 -12.29
C PHE A 250 -5.69 -3.68 -12.70
N LEU A 251 -4.56 -3.80 -12.00
CA LEU A 251 -3.66 -4.96 -12.05
C LEU A 251 -3.56 -5.57 -10.65
N LEU A 252 -3.98 -6.81 -10.51
CA LEU A 252 -3.93 -7.56 -9.26
C LEU A 252 -2.85 -8.66 -9.39
N LEU A 253 -1.79 -8.52 -8.62
CA LEU A 253 -0.65 -9.46 -8.58
C LEU A 253 -0.69 -10.20 -7.25
N HIS A 254 -0.76 -11.52 -7.26
CA HIS A 254 -0.88 -12.33 -6.06
C HIS A 254 0.18 -13.42 -5.97
N ALA A 255 0.66 -13.70 -4.76
CA ALA A 255 1.30 -14.94 -4.37
C ALA A 255 0.22 -16.02 -4.10
N GLN A 256 0.63 -17.27 -3.85
CA GLN A 256 -0.29 -18.40 -3.60
C GLN A 256 -0.85 -18.35 -2.16
N ARG A 257 -1.77 -17.43 -1.93
CA ARG A 257 -2.50 -17.24 -0.67
C ARG A 257 -4.00 -17.41 -0.95
N GLN A 258 -4.53 -18.58 -0.62
CA GLN A 258 -5.85 -19.03 -1.11
C GLN A 258 -7.02 -18.11 -0.77
N GLY A 259 -7.10 -17.60 0.46
CA GLY A 259 -8.17 -16.69 0.88
C GLY A 259 -8.14 -15.37 0.10
N ASP A 260 -6.96 -14.78 -0.02
CA ASP A 260 -6.76 -13.51 -0.71
C ASP A 260 -6.99 -13.65 -2.23
N ILE A 261 -6.56 -14.78 -2.85
CA ILE A 261 -6.84 -15.07 -4.27
C ILE A 261 -8.35 -15.15 -4.50
N ARG A 262 -9.12 -15.81 -3.62
CA ARG A 262 -10.58 -15.90 -3.75
C ARG A 262 -11.20 -14.51 -3.75
N GLN A 263 -10.83 -13.66 -2.79
CA GLN A 263 -11.33 -12.28 -2.73
C GLN A 263 -10.88 -11.46 -3.95
N ALA A 264 -9.65 -11.65 -4.45
CA ALA A 264 -9.17 -11.00 -5.66
C ALA A 264 -9.99 -11.38 -6.90
N VAL A 265 -10.40 -12.66 -7.02
CA VAL A 265 -11.29 -13.14 -8.09
C VAL A 265 -12.68 -12.50 -7.98
N GLU A 266 -13.24 -12.41 -6.78
CA GLU A 266 -14.54 -11.75 -6.53
C GLU A 266 -14.47 -10.25 -6.89
N PHE A 267 -13.37 -9.57 -6.49
CA PHE A 267 -13.15 -8.16 -6.80
C PHE A 267 -12.96 -7.93 -8.31
N ALA A 268 -12.15 -8.74 -8.97
CA ALA A 268 -11.97 -8.66 -10.42
C ALA A 268 -13.27 -8.90 -11.18
N ALA A 269 -14.11 -9.84 -10.73
CA ALA A 269 -15.42 -10.08 -11.32
C ALA A 269 -16.35 -8.87 -11.14
N ALA A 270 -16.35 -8.22 -9.98
CA ALA A 270 -17.14 -7.01 -9.72
C ALA A 270 -16.69 -5.83 -10.62
N LEU A 271 -15.39 -5.60 -10.75
CA LEU A 271 -14.83 -4.59 -11.66
C LEU A 271 -15.22 -4.87 -13.11
N THR A 272 -15.08 -6.12 -13.57
CA THR A 272 -15.46 -6.52 -14.93
C THR A 272 -16.94 -6.32 -15.20
N ALA A 273 -17.78 -6.66 -14.23
CA ALA A 273 -19.24 -6.45 -14.34
C ALA A 273 -19.62 -4.95 -14.44
N ALA A 274 -18.81 -4.07 -13.90
CA ALA A 274 -18.95 -2.61 -14.04
C ALA A 274 -18.32 -2.04 -15.30
N GLY A 275 -17.72 -2.87 -16.17
CA GLY A 275 -17.03 -2.44 -17.40
C GLY A 275 -15.62 -1.88 -17.17
N THR A 276 -15.05 -2.09 -15.98
CA THR A 276 -13.68 -1.67 -15.66
C THR A 276 -12.68 -2.74 -16.09
N GLU A 277 -11.63 -2.32 -16.79
CA GLU A 277 -10.53 -3.21 -17.20
C GLU A 277 -9.75 -3.70 -15.97
N VAL A 278 -9.59 -5.01 -15.85
CA VAL A 278 -8.83 -5.64 -14.76
C VAL A 278 -8.04 -6.84 -15.27
N ALA A 279 -6.83 -7.01 -14.75
CA ALA A 279 -6.01 -8.19 -14.93
C ALA A 279 -5.64 -8.77 -13.55
N LEU A 280 -5.77 -10.09 -13.38
CA LEU A 280 -5.38 -10.82 -12.18
C LEU A 280 -4.34 -11.88 -12.56
N HIS A 281 -3.20 -11.86 -11.88
CA HIS A 281 -2.13 -12.84 -12.06
C HIS A 281 -1.70 -13.41 -10.71
N VAL A 282 -1.50 -14.73 -10.67
CA VAL A 282 -1.00 -15.45 -9.51
C VAL A 282 0.37 -16.03 -9.85
N PHE A 283 1.35 -15.80 -8.98
CA PHE A 283 2.74 -16.23 -9.17
C PHE A 283 3.12 -17.28 -8.13
N GLU A 284 4.19 -18.02 -8.42
CA GLU A 284 4.79 -18.94 -7.46
C GLU A 284 5.28 -18.19 -6.20
N GLY A 285 5.15 -18.83 -5.07
CA GLY A 285 5.47 -18.32 -3.74
C GLY A 285 4.27 -18.45 -2.82
N GLU A 286 4.43 -19.17 -1.71
CA GLU A 286 3.35 -19.52 -0.80
C GLU A 286 3.39 -18.64 0.45
N GLY A 287 2.23 -18.46 1.06
CA GLY A 287 2.07 -17.87 2.38
C GLY A 287 2.77 -16.52 2.56
N PHE A 288 3.28 -16.29 3.76
CA PHE A 288 3.94 -15.02 4.11
C PHE A 288 5.27 -14.82 3.36
N GLU A 289 6.00 -15.89 3.06
CA GLU A 289 7.24 -15.79 2.29
C GLU A 289 6.97 -15.27 0.87
N GLY A 290 6.01 -15.87 0.15
CA GLY A 290 5.59 -15.39 -1.17
C GLY A 290 5.12 -13.94 -1.14
N HIS A 291 4.38 -13.58 -0.09
CA HIS A 291 3.92 -12.22 0.17
C HIS A 291 5.07 -11.19 0.24
N VAL A 292 6.10 -11.48 1.02
CA VAL A 292 7.27 -10.60 1.18
C VAL A 292 8.14 -10.59 -0.07
N GLN A 293 8.36 -11.78 -0.69
CA GLN A 293 9.16 -11.88 -1.92
C GLN A 293 8.54 -11.07 -3.07
N MET A 294 7.22 -11.03 -3.18
CA MET A 294 6.56 -10.19 -4.19
C MET A 294 6.86 -8.70 -3.98
N LEU A 295 6.86 -8.22 -2.75
CA LEU A 295 7.27 -6.85 -2.45
C LEU A 295 8.72 -6.56 -2.83
N LEU A 296 9.65 -7.43 -2.42
CA LEU A 296 11.09 -7.22 -2.56
C LEU A 296 11.58 -7.41 -4.00
N ARG A 297 10.99 -8.38 -4.74
CA ARG A 297 11.48 -8.78 -6.06
C ARG A 297 10.78 -8.09 -7.22
N LEU A 298 9.63 -7.46 -7.01
CA LEU A 298 8.97 -6.73 -8.09
C LEU A 298 9.90 -5.60 -8.59
N GLY A 299 10.18 -5.59 -9.90
CA GLY A 299 11.20 -4.75 -10.54
C GLY A 299 12.49 -5.51 -10.88
N ASP A 300 12.74 -6.70 -10.30
CA ASP A 300 13.79 -7.61 -10.74
C ASP A 300 13.39 -8.22 -12.10
N PRO A 301 14.20 -8.08 -13.16
CA PRO A 301 13.89 -8.65 -14.49
C PRO A 301 13.68 -10.17 -14.49
N GLU A 302 14.30 -10.88 -13.55
CA GLU A 302 14.17 -12.33 -13.40
C GLU A 302 12.89 -12.74 -12.64
N TYR A 303 12.17 -11.79 -12.04
CA TYR A 303 10.93 -12.07 -11.35
C TYR A 303 9.73 -11.98 -12.31
N PRO A 304 8.95 -13.06 -12.49
CA PRO A 304 7.91 -13.10 -13.53
C PRO A 304 6.86 -11.99 -13.44
N ALA A 305 6.54 -11.53 -12.23
CA ALA A 305 5.58 -10.44 -12.03
C ALA A 305 6.07 -9.10 -12.62
N THR A 306 7.38 -8.89 -12.73
CA THR A 306 7.96 -7.68 -13.32
C THR A 306 7.61 -7.54 -14.78
N SER A 307 7.77 -8.60 -15.58
CA SER A 307 7.44 -8.57 -17.02
C SER A 307 5.94 -8.38 -17.27
N VAL A 308 5.10 -8.92 -16.40
CA VAL A 308 3.64 -8.73 -16.45
C VAL A 308 3.30 -7.26 -16.15
N MET A 309 3.84 -6.71 -15.07
CA MET A 309 3.66 -5.30 -14.71
C MET A 309 4.13 -4.36 -15.83
N ASP A 310 5.31 -4.59 -16.38
CA ASP A 310 5.87 -3.77 -17.46
C ASP A 310 4.99 -3.79 -18.72
N SER A 311 4.57 -4.98 -19.15
CA SER A 311 3.71 -5.15 -20.31
C SER A 311 2.37 -4.46 -20.12
N TRP A 312 1.82 -4.56 -18.92
CA TRP A 312 0.55 -3.95 -18.57
C TRP A 312 0.66 -2.41 -18.49
N LEU A 313 1.69 -1.88 -17.84
CA LEU A 313 1.96 -0.44 -17.78
C LEU A 313 2.19 0.16 -19.18
N ASN A 314 2.95 -0.52 -20.03
CA ASN A 314 3.15 -0.09 -21.43
C ASN A 314 1.86 -0.04 -22.23
N LYS A 315 0.89 -0.91 -21.95
CA LYS A 315 -0.41 -0.93 -22.62
C LYS A 315 -1.33 0.19 -22.15
N TYR A 316 -1.40 0.44 -20.86
CA TYR A 316 -2.44 1.29 -20.26
C TYR A 316 -1.95 2.69 -19.86
N VAL A 317 -0.69 2.82 -19.42
CA VAL A 317 -0.09 4.09 -18.96
C VAL A 317 1.35 4.21 -19.49
N PRO A 318 1.56 4.19 -20.83
CA PRO A 318 2.90 4.25 -21.39
C PRO A 318 3.60 5.57 -21.06
N VAL A 319 4.92 5.54 -20.85
CA VAL A 319 5.75 6.76 -20.84
C VAL A 319 5.96 7.17 -22.30
N VAL A 320 5.67 8.42 -22.61
CA VAL A 320 5.74 8.99 -23.96
C VAL A 320 7.01 9.81 -24.12
#